data_2572903c59dfb3fe88fd008b2c6da2ff
#
_entry.id   2572903c59dfb3fe88fd008b2c6da2ff
#
_cell.length_a   1.000
_cell.length_b   1.000
_cell.length_c   1.000
_cell.angle_alpha   90.00
_cell.angle_beta   90.00
_cell.angle_gamma   90.00
#
_symmetry.space_group_name_H-M   'P 1'
#
loop_
_entity.id
_entity.type
_entity.pdbx_description
1 polymer ?
#
loop_
_entity_poly.entity_id
_entity_poly.type
_entity_poly.pdbx_seq_one_letter_code
_entity_poly.pdbx_strand_id
1 'polypeptide(L)'
;MNSMELKYGCNPNQKPARVFMKDGQDLPFTVLNGRPGYINLLDAFNSWQLVRELREATGLPAAASFKHVSPAGAAVAVPLSKTLKKMYFVEGIELTPMATAYIRARGADRMSSYGDFAALSDECDAATARFLAREVSDGVIAPSYSAEALEILKTKRKGNYLVIQMNPDYKAPELETKEVFGVTFEQKRNDIKITEELFNNIPTKNKNITDEAKRDLLIALITLKYTQSNSVCYAKDGQAIGIGAGQQSRVHCTRLAGNKADIWHLRQAPQVLNLPFKPDVRRPDRDNAIDVYISDEYMDLDRKSTRLNSSHT
;
A
#
# COMPACT_ATOMS: atom_id res chain seq x y z
N MET A 1 22.44 -10.58 12.77
CA MET A 1 21.66 -11.85 12.85
C MET A 1 21.34 -12.29 11.43
N ASN A 2 21.79 -13.46 11.00
CA ASN A 2 21.65 -13.94 9.62
C ASN A 2 20.37 -14.77 9.35
N SER A 3 19.60 -15.08 10.38
CA SER A 3 18.34 -15.82 10.28
C SER A 3 17.38 -15.47 11.41
N MET A 4 16.08 -15.70 11.17
CA MET A 4 15.01 -15.49 12.15
C MET A 4 13.95 -16.59 11.99
N GLU A 5 13.61 -17.26 13.08
CA GLU A 5 12.50 -18.21 13.14
C GLU A 5 11.14 -17.50 13.07
N LEU A 6 10.24 -18.05 12.28
CA LEU A 6 8.87 -17.57 12.13
C LEU A 6 7.89 -18.54 12.77
N LYS A 7 6.75 -18.04 13.21
CA LYS A 7 5.73 -18.88 13.87
C LYS A 7 5.20 -19.98 12.94
N TYR A 8 5.05 -19.70 11.66
CA TYR A 8 4.65 -20.59 10.56
C TYR A 8 4.90 -19.89 9.21
N GLY A 9 4.79 -20.63 8.13
CA GLY A 9 4.92 -20.12 6.76
C GLY A 9 3.70 -19.33 6.28
N CYS A 10 3.27 -19.55 5.03
CA CYS A 10 2.06 -18.90 4.50
C CYS A 10 0.79 -19.32 5.25
N ASN A 11 0.74 -20.56 5.75
CA ASN A 11 -0.40 -21.09 6.48
C ASN A 11 0.05 -21.67 7.83
N PRO A 12 -0.85 -21.74 8.84
CA PRO A 12 -0.50 -22.19 10.20
C PRO A 12 0.07 -23.59 10.32
N ASN A 13 -0.22 -24.47 9.37
CA ASN A 13 0.29 -25.84 9.30
C ASN A 13 1.68 -25.95 8.69
N GLN A 14 2.20 -24.89 8.06
CA GLN A 14 3.52 -24.88 7.42
C GLN A 14 4.61 -24.55 8.45
N LYS A 15 5.09 -25.59 9.12
CA LYS A 15 6.16 -25.52 10.14
C LYS A 15 7.17 -26.63 9.88
N PRO A 16 8.49 -26.35 10.13
CA PRO A 16 9.06 -25.09 10.60
C PRO A 16 9.04 -24.00 9.53
N ALA A 17 9.22 -22.72 9.92
CA ALA A 17 9.36 -21.59 9.02
C ALA A 17 10.44 -20.62 9.53
N ARG A 18 11.25 -20.11 8.62
CA ARG A 18 12.32 -19.13 8.93
C ARG A 18 12.60 -18.22 7.74
N VAL A 19 13.22 -17.09 8.01
CA VAL A 19 13.84 -16.21 7.02
C VAL A 19 15.34 -16.15 7.29
N PHE A 20 16.16 -16.18 6.24
CA PHE A 20 17.62 -16.16 6.36
C PHE A 20 18.29 -15.66 5.08
N MET A 21 19.54 -15.22 5.22
CA MET A 21 20.39 -14.87 4.08
C MET A 21 21.15 -16.11 3.59
N LYS A 22 21.05 -16.46 2.30
CA LYS A 22 21.70 -17.62 1.71
C LYS A 22 23.24 -17.54 1.78
N ASP A 23 23.78 -16.34 1.70
CA ASP A 23 25.24 -16.05 1.76
C ASP A 23 25.78 -15.96 3.19
N GLY A 24 24.93 -16.14 4.20
CA GLY A 24 25.29 -16.09 5.60
C GLY A 24 25.50 -14.68 6.17
N GLN A 25 25.27 -13.63 5.36
CA GLN A 25 25.29 -12.25 5.84
C GLN A 25 24.14 -11.98 6.82
N ASP A 26 24.21 -10.87 7.52
CA ASP A 26 23.12 -10.43 8.38
C ASP A 26 21.89 -10.03 7.57
N LEU A 27 20.70 -10.23 8.17
CA LEU A 27 19.44 -9.80 7.59
C LEU A 27 19.47 -8.28 7.36
N PRO A 28 19.03 -7.78 6.19
CA PRO A 28 19.12 -6.36 5.84
C PRO A 28 18.04 -5.52 6.53
N PHE A 29 17.42 -6.03 7.56
CA PHE A 29 16.37 -5.34 8.31
C PHE A 29 16.43 -5.68 9.80
N THR A 30 15.84 -4.80 10.61
CA THR A 30 15.67 -4.99 12.05
C THR A 30 14.20 -4.90 12.42
N VAL A 31 13.71 -5.82 13.24
CA VAL A 31 12.36 -5.73 13.82
C VAL A 31 12.46 -4.90 15.09
N LEU A 32 11.90 -3.68 15.04
CA LEU A 32 11.92 -2.74 16.18
C LEU A 32 10.78 -3.01 17.17
N ASN A 33 9.68 -3.61 16.70
CA ASN A 33 8.53 -3.99 17.53
C ASN A 33 7.72 -5.10 16.85
N GLY A 34 7.04 -5.92 17.65
CA GLY A 34 6.16 -6.98 17.17
C GLY A 34 6.91 -8.24 16.74
N ARG A 35 6.19 -9.16 16.11
CA ARG A 35 6.74 -10.41 15.53
C ARG A 35 6.23 -10.59 14.12
N PRO A 36 7.12 -10.66 13.12
CA PRO A 36 6.72 -10.82 11.73
C PRO A 36 6.17 -12.22 11.46
N GLY A 37 5.12 -12.29 10.65
CA GLY A 37 4.71 -13.50 9.95
C GLY A 37 5.38 -13.59 8.58
N TYR A 38 5.30 -14.76 7.96
CA TYR A 38 5.87 -15.02 6.63
C TYR A 38 5.30 -14.06 5.57
N ILE A 39 3.98 -13.91 5.49
CA ILE A 39 3.32 -13.01 4.55
C ILE A 39 3.65 -11.54 4.86
N ASN A 40 3.75 -11.16 6.14
CA ASN A 40 4.13 -9.79 6.49
C ASN A 40 5.50 -9.41 5.93
N LEU A 41 6.48 -10.32 5.96
CA LEU A 41 7.81 -10.07 5.38
C LEU A 41 7.77 -10.01 3.85
N LEU A 42 6.96 -10.82 3.19
CA LEU A 42 6.76 -10.72 1.74
C LEU A 42 6.15 -9.36 1.37
N ASP A 43 5.11 -8.92 2.10
CA ASP A 43 4.50 -7.61 1.91
C ASP A 43 5.53 -6.49 2.15
N ALA A 44 6.28 -6.57 3.26
CA ALA A 44 7.29 -5.59 3.64
C ALA A 44 8.36 -5.41 2.56
N PHE A 45 8.94 -6.51 2.06
CA PHE A 45 10.07 -6.40 1.12
C PHE A 45 9.62 -6.02 -0.29
N ASN A 46 8.43 -6.46 -0.73
CA ASN A 46 7.91 -6.03 -2.03
C ASN A 46 7.49 -4.56 -2.00
N SER A 47 6.80 -4.13 -0.95
CA SER A 47 6.39 -2.73 -0.80
C SER A 47 7.58 -1.79 -0.61
N TRP A 48 8.64 -2.22 0.10
CA TRP A 48 9.87 -1.46 0.24
C TRP A 48 10.55 -1.17 -1.10
N GLN A 49 10.67 -2.17 -1.95
CA GLN A 49 11.24 -2.00 -3.29
C GLN A 49 10.44 -0.99 -4.10
N LEU A 50 9.11 -1.09 -4.05
CA LEU A 50 8.20 -0.18 -4.76
C LEU A 50 8.38 1.27 -4.31
N VAL A 51 8.37 1.56 -3.01
CA VAL A 51 8.48 2.94 -2.52
C VAL A 51 9.87 3.55 -2.77
N ARG A 52 10.93 2.74 -2.72
CA ARG A 52 12.27 3.19 -3.10
C ARG A 52 12.33 3.62 -4.56
N GLU A 53 11.79 2.81 -5.46
CA GLU A 53 11.79 3.11 -6.89
C GLU A 53 10.92 4.32 -7.21
N LEU A 54 9.77 4.49 -6.56
CA LEU A 54 8.96 5.70 -6.65
C LEU A 54 9.72 6.94 -6.18
N ARG A 55 10.45 6.82 -5.07
CA ARG A 55 11.27 7.91 -4.50
C ARG A 55 12.38 8.33 -5.47
N GLU A 56 13.07 7.35 -6.06
CA GLU A 56 14.13 7.59 -7.06
C GLU A 56 13.57 8.24 -8.32
N ALA A 57 12.45 7.73 -8.85
CA ALA A 57 11.89 8.18 -10.12
C ALA A 57 11.24 9.56 -10.05
N THR A 58 10.66 9.94 -8.90
CA THR A 58 9.88 11.18 -8.78
C THR A 58 10.55 12.26 -7.93
N GLY A 59 11.58 11.91 -7.16
CA GLY A 59 12.20 12.83 -6.20
C GLY A 59 11.30 13.19 -4.99
N LEU A 60 10.11 12.59 -4.88
CA LEU A 60 9.14 12.87 -3.82
C LEU A 60 9.08 11.73 -2.80
N PRO A 61 8.85 11.99 -1.50
CA PRO A 61 8.52 10.94 -0.55
C PRO A 61 7.38 10.07 -1.05
N ALA A 62 7.51 8.77 -0.90
CA ALA A 62 6.59 7.77 -1.43
C ALA A 62 6.10 6.81 -0.34
N ALA A 63 4.87 6.33 -0.49
CA ALA A 63 4.29 5.31 0.38
C ALA A 63 3.51 4.27 -0.44
N ALA A 64 3.38 3.08 0.14
CA ALA A 64 2.55 2.02 -0.41
C ALA A 64 1.75 1.32 0.69
N SER A 65 0.60 0.80 0.32
CA SER A 65 -0.24 -0.10 1.11
C SER A 65 -0.27 -1.44 0.40
N PHE A 66 0.23 -2.49 1.06
CA PHE A 66 0.32 -3.84 0.50
C PHE A 66 -0.57 -4.81 1.25
N LYS A 67 -1.13 -5.76 0.52
CA LYS A 67 -1.87 -6.87 1.09
C LYS A 67 -1.76 -8.10 0.18
N HIS A 68 -1.45 -9.25 0.79
CA HIS A 68 -1.28 -10.52 0.06
C HIS A 68 -0.30 -10.41 -1.11
N VAL A 69 0.84 -9.77 -0.84
CA VAL A 69 1.98 -9.60 -1.78
C VAL A 69 1.63 -8.78 -3.03
N SER A 70 0.62 -7.92 -2.94
CA SER A 70 0.27 -6.98 -4.02
C SER A 70 -0.08 -5.61 -3.47
N PRO A 71 0.17 -4.52 -4.20
CA PRO A 71 -0.20 -3.19 -3.77
C PRO A 71 -1.72 -3.00 -3.84
N ALA A 72 -2.31 -2.53 -2.74
CA ALA A 72 -3.66 -1.98 -2.69
C ALA A 72 -3.64 -0.49 -3.09
N GLY A 73 -2.52 0.19 -2.85
CA GLY A 73 -2.28 1.56 -3.25
C GLY A 73 -0.80 1.93 -3.18
N ALA A 74 -0.44 2.92 -3.99
CA ALA A 74 0.90 3.51 -4.01
C ALA A 74 0.79 4.99 -4.36
N ALA A 75 1.59 5.85 -3.76
CA ALA A 75 1.51 7.28 -3.97
C ALA A 75 2.81 8.02 -3.61
N VAL A 76 2.92 9.23 -4.11
CA VAL A 76 3.97 10.18 -3.75
C VAL A 76 3.37 11.44 -3.10
N ALA A 77 4.21 12.23 -2.45
CA ALA A 77 3.82 13.40 -1.64
C ALA A 77 3.37 14.60 -2.48
N VAL A 78 2.35 14.43 -3.31
CA VAL A 78 1.66 15.55 -3.98
C VAL A 78 0.65 16.17 -3.00
N PRO A 79 0.60 17.49 -2.83
CA PRO A 79 -0.34 18.14 -1.93
C PRO A 79 -1.80 17.72 -2.18
N LEU A 80 -2.58 17.56 -1.13
CA LEU A 80 -4.00 17.20 -1.24
C LEU A 80 -4.84 18.44 -1.58
N SER A 81 -5.74 18.29 -2.56
CA SER A 81 -6.80 19.27 -2.80
C SER A 81 -7.76 19.36 -1.60
N LYS A 82 -8.57 20.44 -1.52
CA LYS A 82 -9.62 20.55 -0.47
C LYS A 82 -10.57 19.35 -0.49
N THR A 83 -10.96 18.89 -1.66
CA THR A 83 -11.82 17.71 -1.86
C THR A 83 -11.17 16.45 -1.30
N LEU A 84 -9.90 16.19 -1.63
CA LEU A 84 -9.18 15.04 -1.12
C LEU A 84 -8.94 15.10 0.39
N LYS A 85 -8.68 16.30 0.94
CA LYS A 85 -8.58 16.46 2.41
C LYS A 85 -9.88 16.05 3.10
N LYS A 86 -11.03 16.43 2.54
CA LYS A 86 -12.34 16.05 3.07
C LYS A 86 -12.59 14.53 2.91
N MET A 87 -12.34 14.00 1.73
CA MET A 87 -12.48 12.58 1.41
C MET A 87 -11.63 11.67 2.32
N TYR A 88 -10.41 12.13 2.65
CA TYR A 88 -9.49 11.38 3.53
C TYR A 88 -9.65 11.72 5.02
N PHE A 89 -10.61 12.56 5.38
CA PHE A 89 -10.88 12.99 6.77
C PHE A 89 -9.67 13.63 7.45
N VAL A 90 -8.97 14.52 6.73
CA VAL A 90 -7.76 15.22 7.18
C VAL A 90 -7.88 16.74 7.06
N GLU A 91 -9.10 17.28 6.99
CA GLU A 91 -9.35 18.71 7.02
C GLU A 91 -8.83 19.34 8.32
N GLY A 92 -8.20 20.51 8.20
CA GLY A 92 -7.63 21.21 9.35
C GLY A 92 -6.40 20.57 9.99
N ILE A 93 -5.89 19.47 9.43
CA ILE A 93 -4.67 18.81 9.91
C ILE A 93 -3.50 19.22 9.03
N GLU A 94 -2.41 19.68 9.65
CA GLU A 94 -1.16 19.90 8.97
C GLU A 94 -0.49 18.55 8.66
N LEU A 95 -0.12 18.34 7.41
CA LEU A 95 0.44 17.09 6.92
C LEU A 95 1.89 17.29 6.51
N THR A 96 2.76 16.41 7.00
CA THR A 96 4.11 16.28 6.46
C THR A 96 4.07 15.64 5.06
N PRO A 97 5.13 15.78 4.24
CA PRO A 97 5.19 15.09 2.96
C PRO A 97 5.02 13.57 3.08
N MET A 98 5.65 12.95 4.10
CA MET A 98 5.52 11.49 4.30
C MET A 98 4.09 11.09 4.69
N ALA A 99 3.45 11.83 5.60
CA ALA A 99 2.05 11.61 5.95
C ALA A 99 1.12 11.78 4.73
N THR A 100 1.40 12.77 3.87
CA THR A 100 0.63 12.99 2.64
C THR A 100 0.72 11.81 1.69
N ALA A 101 1.93 11.28 1.44
CA ALA A 101 2.14 10.10 0.61
C ALA A 101 1.40 8.88 1.18
N TYR A 102 1.50 8.63 2.49
CA TYR A 102 0.81 7.52 3.15
C TYR A 102 -0.71 7.62 3.06
N ILE A 103 -1.27 8.80 3.33
CA ILE A 103 -2.73 9.02 3.25
C ILE A 103 -3.24 8.79 1.84
N ARG A 104 -2.50 9.23 0.81
CA ARG A 104 -2.83 8.97 -0.59
C ARG A 104 -2.77 7.50 -0.94
N ALA A 105 -1.68 6.82 -0.60
CA ALA A 105 -1.47 5.41 -0.91
C ALA A 105 -2.58 4.54 -0.32
N ARG A 106 -2.85 4.71 0.98
CA ARG A 106 -3.88 3.94 1.67
C ARG A 106 -5.30 4.36 1.28
N GLY A 107 -5.51 5.64 1.01
CA GLY A 107 -6.82 6.22 0.71
C GLY A 107 -7.38 5.84 -0.66
N ALA A 108 -6.56 5.30 -1.57
CA ALA A 108 -6.98 4.93 -2.91
C ALA A 108 -8.00 3.76 -2.89
N ASP A 109 -7.70 2.71 -2.14
CA ASP A 109 -8.57 1.55 -1.97
C ASP A 109 -8.60 1.16 -0.48
N ARG A 110 -9.52 1.76 0.25
CA ARG A 110 -9.63 1.58 1.71
C ARG A 110 -10.06 0.19 2.11
N MET A 111 -10.89 -0.45 1.29
CA MET A 111 -11.35 -1.81 1.55
C MET A 111 -10.21 -2.80 1.48
N SER A 112 -9.41 -2.75 0.41
CA SER A 112 -8.23 -3.62 0.27
C SER A 112 -7.12 -3.27 1.28
N SER A 113 -7.03 -2.01 1.71
CA SER A 113 -6.04 -1.56 2.69
C SER A 113 -6.40 -1.86 4.15
N TYR A 114 -7.54 -2.46 4.41
CA TYR A 114 -7.91 -2.91 5.75
C TYR A 114 -7.06 -4.10 6.18
N GLY A 115 -6.21 -3.92 7.18
CA GLY A 115 -5.21 -4.92 7.59
C GLY A 115 -4.02 -5.01 6.63
N ASP A 116 -3.60 -3.89 6.07
CA ASP A 116 -2.46 -3.76 5.16
C ASP A 116 -1.10 -3.82 5.86
N PHE A 117 -0.07 -3.89 5.03
CA PHE A 117 1.31 -3.60 5.39
C PHE A 117 1.74 -2.30 4.71
N ALA A 118 2.12 -1.30 5.49
CA ALA A 118 2.53 0.00 4.98
C ALA A 118 4.04 0.04 4.70
N ALA A 119 4.45 0.70 3.61
CA ALA A 119 5.85 1.01 3.34
C ALA A 119 6.04 2.50 3.13
N LEU A 120 7.15 3.04 3.65
CA LEU A 120 7.52 4.45 3.58
C LEU A 120 8.93 4.55 3.01
N SER A 121 9.14 5.44 2.04
CA SER A 121 10.46 5.62 1.40
C SER A 121 11.46 6.38 2.23
N ASP A 122 10.96 7.23 3.13
CA ASP A 122 11.72 8.13 3.98
C ASP A 122 11.40 7.87 5.47
N GLU A 123 11.99 8.63 6.39
CA GLU A 123 11.74 8.50 7.81
C GLU A 123 10.25 8.56 8.15
N CYS A 124 9.78 7.62 8.97
CA CYS A 124 8.46 7.70 9.58
C CYS A 124 8.48 8.77 10.67
N ASP A 125 7.93 9.94 10.40
CA ASP A 125 7.77 11.01 11.37
C ASP A 125 6.55 10.80 12.29
N ALA A 126 6.45 11.61 13.35
CA ALA A 126 5.36 11.51 14.31
C ALA A 126 3.98 11.75 13.70
N ALA A 127 3.87 12.64 12.69
CA ALA A 127 2.60 12.90 12.01
C ALA A 127 2.14 11.65 11.25
N THR A 128 3.03 11.01 10.49
CA THR A 128 2.77 9.75 9.78
C THR A 128 2.40 8.63 10.75
N ALA A 129 3.12 8.50 11.86
CA ALA A 129 2.85 7.49 12.88
C ALA A 129 1.46 7.66 13.52
N ARG A 130 0.99 8.91 13.74
CA ARG A 130 -0.36 9.17 14.25
C ARG A 130 -1.46 8.70 13.28
N PHE A 131 -1.23 8.81 11.96
CA PHE A 131 -2.17 8.26 10.97
C PHE A 131 -2.12 6.74 10.95
N LEU A 132 -0.93 6.13 10.91
CA LEU A 132 -0.76 4.69 11.03
C LEU A 132 -1.47 4.12 12.27
N ALA A 133 -1.36 4.81 13.40
CA ALA A 133 -1.98 4.39 14.66
C ALA A 133 -3.51 4.31 14.60
N ARG A 134 -4.16 5.14 13.79
CA ARG A 134 -5.63 5.21 13.65
C ARG A 134 -6.19 4.17 12.69
N GLU A 135 -5.36 3.63 11.80
CA GLU A 135 -5.78 2.70 10.77
C GLU A 135 -5.68 1.23 11.24
N VAL A 136 -6.49 0.35 10.66
CA VAL A 136 -6.31 -1.10 10.82
C VAL A 136 -5.22 -1.54 9.85
N SER A 137 -4.04 -1.80 10.39
CA SER A 137 -2.83 -2.15 9.65
C SER A 137 -2.06 -3.22 10.43
N ASP A 138 -1.34 -4.10 9.75
CA ASP A 138 -0.58 -5.18 10.37
C ASP A 138 0.86 -4.77 10.70
N GLY A 139 1.44 -3.89 9.91
CA GLY A 139 2.81 -3.44 10.15
C GLY A 139 3.23 -2.31 9.22
N VAL A 140 4.45 -1.83 9.44
CA VAL A 140 5.10 -0.79 8.65
C VAL A 140 6.58 -1.09 8.48
N ILE A 141 7.11 -0.77 7.29
CA ILE A 141 8.53 -0.77 6.98
C ILE A 141 8.97 0.62 6.52
N ALA A 142 10.08 1.10 7.06
CA ALA A 142 10.69 2.38 6.72
C ALA A 142 12.22 2.31 6.91
N PRO A 143 13.01 3.25 6.33
CA PRO A 143 14.47 3.29 6.56
C PRO A 143 14.83 3.76 7.97
N SER A 144 13.98 4.60 8.58
CA SER A 144 14.14 5.09 9.94
C SER A 144 12.81 5.55 10.53
N TYR A 145 12.82 5.80 11.83
CA TYR A 145 11.67 6.28 12.61
C TYR A 145 12.17 7.37 13.56
N SER A 146 11.44 8.48 13.64
CA SER A 146 11.69 9.43 14.73
C SER A 146 11.38 8.77 16.07
N ALA A 147 12.01 9.24 17.16
CA ALA A 147 11.79 8.68 18.49
C ALA A 147 10.30 8.72 18.89
N GLU A 148 9.62 9.85 18.63
CA GLU A 148 8.20 10.00 18.91
C GLU A 148 7.33 9.04 18.05
N ALA A 149 7.66 8.88 16.76
CA ALA A 149 6.95 7.96 15.89
C ALA A 149 7.05 6.52 16.40
N LEU A 150 8.23 6.09 16.80
CA LEU A 150 8.45 4.74 17.32
C LEU A 150 7.65 4.49 18.61
N GLU A 151 7.60 5.44 19.53
CA GLU A 151 6.79 5.33 20.75
C GLU A 151 5.29 5.24 20.43
N ILE A 152 4.78 6.05 19.50
CA ILE A 152 3.37 5.96 19.06
C ILE A 152 3.07 4.55 18.48
N LEU A 153 3.94 4.04 17.61
CA LEU A 153 3.71 2.77 16.94
C LEU A 153 3.82 1.57 17.88
N LYS A 154 4.70 1.63 18.89
CA LYS A 154 4.84 0.58 19.91
C LYS A 154 3.58 0.39 20.74
N THR A 155 2.74 1.40 20.93
CA THR A 155 1.49 1.28 21.70
C THR A 155 0.37 0.63 20.90
N LYS A 156 0.45 0.66 19.57
CA LYS A 156 -0.56 0.10 18.67
C LYS A 156 -0.71 -1.40 18.83
N ARG A 157 -1.94 -1.94 18.66
CA ARG A 157 -2.27 -3.37 18.81
C ARG A 157 -1.82 -3.97 20.16
N LYS A 158 -1.95 -3.18 21.23
CA LYS A 158 -1.50 -3.60 22.58
C LYS A 158 -0.02 -3.99 22.61
N GLY A 159 0.84 -3.27 21.90
CA GLY A 159 2.27 -3.50 21.81
C GLY A 159 2.71 -4.53 20.76
N ASN A 160 1.81 -5.05 19.94
CA ASN A 160 2.11 -6.10 18.96
C ASN A 160 2.13 -5.60 17.50
N TYR A 161 2.08 -4.29 17.27
CA TYR A 161 2.18 -3.74 15.92
C TYR A 161 3.58 -3.98 15.35
N LEU A 162 3.65 -4.51 14.13
CA LEU A 162 4.93 -4.83 13.52
C LEU A 162 5.59 -3.58 12.95
N VAL A 163 6.79 -3.28 13.46
CA VAL A 163 7.62 -2.15 12.99
C VAL A 163 8.96 -2.69 12.52
N ILE A 164 9.26 -2.51 11.24
CA ILE A 164 10.47 -2.99 10.58
C ILE A 164 11.30 -1.80 10.10
N GLN A 165 12.57 -1.76 10.50
CA GLN A 165 13.55 -0.85 9.94
C GLN A 165 14.36 -1.58 8.87
N MET A 166 14.37 -1.04 7.66
CA MET A 166 15.15 -1.56 6.54
C MET A 166 16.47 -0.82 6.40
N ASN A 167 17.54 -1.55 6.12
CA ASN A 167 18.79 -0.92 5.71
C ASN A 167 18.63 -0.31 4.29
N PRO A 168 18.68 1.02 4.16
CA PRO A 168 18.47 1.67 2.86
C PRO A 168 19.60 1.40 1.86
N ASP A 169 20.79 1.07 2.34
CA ASP A 169 21.98 0.82 1.51
C ASP A 169 22.06 -0.63 1.01
N TYR A 170 21.19 -1.51 1.51
CA TYR A 170 21.17 -2.90 1.08
C TYR A 170 20.84 -3.04 -0.42
N LYS A 171 21.68 -3.78 -1.11
CA LYS A 171 21.50 -4.15 -2.52
C LYS A 171 21.28 -5.65 -2.61
N ALA A 172 20.10 -6.02 -3.10
CA ALA A 172 19.80 -7.44 -3.33
C ALA A 172 20.67 -8.01 -4.45
N PRO A 173 20.97 -9.33 -4.41
CA PRO A 173 21.73 -10.01 -5.46
C PRO A 173 21.12 -9.81 -6.85
N GLU A 174 21.95 -9.89 -7.89
CA GLU A 174 21.51 -9.78 -9.28
C GLU A 174 20.59 -10.94 -9.70
N LEU A 175 20.91 -12.14 -9.22
CA LEU A 175 20.10 -13.34 -9.44
C LEU A 175 19.15 -13.59 -8.29
N GLU A 176 17.92 -13.92 -8.62
CA GLU A 176 16.92 -14.36 -7.66
C GLU A 176 16.47 -15.80 -7.96
N THR A 177 16.18 -16.54 -6.90
CA THR A 177 15.77 -17.94 -7.01
C THR A 177 14.41 -18.15 -6.37
N LYS A 178 13.62 -19.04 -6.97
CA LYS A 178 12.35 -19.53 -6.44
C LYS A 178 12.33 -21.05 -6.50
N GLU A 179 11.91 -21.69 -5.42
CA GLU A 179 11.78 -23.14 -5.37
C GLU A 179 10.31 -23.54 -5.48
N VAL A 180 10.01 -24.47 -6.38
CA VAL A 180 8.67 -25.03 -6.57
C VAL A 180 8.81 -26.55 -6.70
N PHE A 181 8.19 -27.29 -5.83
CA PHE A 181 8.21 -28.77 -5.83
C PHE A 181 9.63 -29.34 -5.86
N GLY A 182 10.58 -28.72 -5.14
CA GLY A 182 11.99 -29.13 -5.09
C GLY A 182 12.82 -28.72 -6.31
N VAL A 183 12.21 -28.09 -7.33
CA VAL A 183 12.94 -27.55 -8.49
C VAL A 183 13.23 -26.09 -8.26
N THR A 184 14.48 -25.70 -8.34
CA THR A 184 14.93 -24.32 -8.23
C THR A 184 14.90 -23.63 -9.58
N PHE A 185 14.16 -22.51 -9.64
CA PHE A 185 14.18 -21.58 -10.76
C PHE A 185 15.11 -20.43 -10.41
N GLU A 186 15.94 -20.03 -11.33
CA GLU A 186 16.85 -18.90 -11.19
C GLU A 186 16.67 -17.95 -12.37
N GLN A 187 16.63 -16.66 -12.08
CA GLN A 187 16.52 -15.61 -13.08
C GLN A 187 17.24 -14.35 -12.63
N LYS A 188 17.57 -13.48 -13.58
CA LYS A 188 17.96 -12.11 -13.25
C LYS A 188 16.77 -11.37 -12.65
N ARG A 189 17.04 -10.59 -11.61
CA ARG A 189 16.01 -9.71 -11.02
C ARG A 189 15.49 -8.72 -12.06
N ASN A 190 14.23 -8.31 -11.91
CA ASN A 190 13.68 -7.22 -12.69
C ASN A 190 14.26 -5.89 -12.18
N ASP A 191 15.44 -5.53 -12.69
CA ASP A 191 16.17 -4.32 -12.32
C ASP A 191 16.00 -3.17 -13.33
N ILE A 192 15.06 -3.30 -14.27
CA ILE A 192 14.73 -2.24 -15.22
C ILE A 192 14.38 -0.97 -14.44
N LYS A 193 15.13 0.10 -14.67
CA LYS A 193 14.85 1.41 -14.12
C LYS A 193 13.76 2.12 -14.93
N ILE A 194 12.71 2.51 -14.23
CA ILE A 194 11.58 3.25 -14.80
C ILE A 194 11.85 4.72 -14.53
N THR A 195 12.19 5.47 -15.58
CA THR A 195 12.59 6.87 -15.53
C THR A 195 11.86 7.69 -16.59
N GLU A 196 12.01 9.01 -16.52
CA GLU A 196 11.45 9.93 -17.54
C GLU A 196 11.98 9.68 -18.96
N GLU A 197 13.09 8.97 -19.13
CA GLU A 197 13.60 8.58 -20.44
C GLU A 197 12.60 7.80 -21.29
N LEU A 198 11.63 7.13 -20.65
CA LEU A 198 10.52 6.46 -21.34
C LEU A 198 9.70 7.42 -22.22
N PHE A 199 9.68 8.71 -21.89
CA PHE A 199 8.95 9.72 -22.65
C PHE A 199 9.73 10.33 -23.79
N ASN A 200 10.99 9.93 -24.02
CA ASN A 200 11.78 10.34 -25.18
C ASN A 200 11.18 9.82 -26.50
N ASN A 201 10.45 8.72 -26.44
CA ASN A 201 9.73 8.15 -27.59
C ASN A 201 8.23 8.05 -27.29
N ILE A 202 7.47 9.00 -27.85
CA ILE A 202 6.00 9.03 -27.77
C ILE A 202 5.46 8.61 -29.14
N PRO A 203 4.95 7.38 -29.31
CA PRO A 203 4.54 6.86 -30.64
C PRO A 203 3.19 7.39 -31.11
N THR A 204 2.39 7.98 -30.23
CA THR A 204 1.04 8.51 -30.54
C THR A 204 1.11 9.78 -31.37
N LYS A 205 0.01 10.12 -32.09
CA LYS A 205 -0.12 11.36 -32.86
C LYS A 205 0.00 12.60 -31.97
N ASN A 206 -0.68 12.61 -30.84
CA ASN A 206 -0.52 13.65 -29.83
C ASN A 206 0.76 13.37 -29.02
N LYS A 207 1.71 14.28 -29.06
CA LYS A 207 2.98 14.21 -28.35
C LYS A 207 2.97 14.99 -27.02
N ASN A 208 1.91 15.73 -26.75
CA ASN A 208 1.81 16.58 -25.58
C ASN A 208 1.38 15.75 -24.38
N ILE A 209 2.31 15.53 -23.45
CA ILE A 209 2.05 14.90 -22.15
C ILE A 209 2.47 15.92 -21.08
N THR A 210 1.57 16.26 -20.15
CA THR A 210 1.90 17.15 -19.04
C THR A 210 2.86 16.48 -18.05
N ASP A 211 3.57 17.25 -17.26
CA ASP A 211 4.48 16.68 -16.25
C ASP A 211 3.74 15.89 -15.16
N GLU A 212 2.51 16.31 -14.83
CA GLU A 212 1.64 15.55 -13.95
C GLU A 212 1.28 14.18 -14.54
N ALA A 213 0.94 14.13 -15.83
CA ALA A 213 0.63 12.89 -16.52
C ALA A 213 1.85 11.96 -16.63
N LYS A 214 3.05 12.51 -16.89
CA LYS A 214 4.30 11.73 -16.88
C LYS A 214 4.55 11.13 -15.50
N ARG A 215 4.48 11.94 -14.45
CA ARG A 215 4.61 11.47 -13.07
C ARG A 215 3.61 10.33 -12.76
N ASP A 216 2.34 10.52 -13.12
CA ASP A 216 1.30 9.53 -12.84
C ASP A 216 1.51 8.22 -13.64
N LEU A 217 2.03 8.31 -14.87
CA LEU A 217 2.43 7.14 -15.66
C LEU A 217 3.63 6.40 -15.05
N LEU A 218 4.63 7.11 -14.52
CA LEU A 218 5.74 6.50 -13.78
C LEU A 218 5.22 5.75 -12.55
N ILE A 219 4.32 6.36 -11.78
CA ILE A 219 3.71 5.73 -10.60
C ILE A 219 2.96 4.47 -11.01
N ALA A 220 2.16 4.52 -12.07
CA ALA A 220 1.41 3.36 -12.55
C ALA A 220 2.36 2.22 -12.96
N LEU A 221 3.39 2.52 -13.73
CA LEU A 221 4.31 1.50 -14.25
C LEU A 221 5.16 0.88 -13.14
N ILE A 222 5.68 1.68 -12.21
CA ILE A 222 6.43 1.18 -11.03
C ILE A 222 5.50 0.33 -10.14
N THR A 223 4.25 0.77 -9.93
CA THR A 223 3.27 -0.02 -9.18
C THR A 223 3.04 -1.39 -9.83
N LEU A 224 2.89 -1.44 -11.15
CA LEU A 224 2.69 -2.68 -11.90
C LEU A 224 3.91 -3.61 -11.86
N LYS A 225 5.13 -3.08 -11.79
CA LYS A 225 6.36 -3.88 -11.65
C LYS A 225 6.32 -4.78 -10.40
N TYR A 226 5.65 -4.33 -9.35
CA TYR A 226 5.49 -5.05 -8.07
C TYR A 226 4.11 -5.65 -7.88
N THR A 227 3.32 -5.77 -8.94
CA THR A 227 1.96 -6.33 -8.92
C THR A 227 1.90 -7.67 -9.63
N GLN A 228 1.27 -8.65 -9.00
CA GLN A 228 1.06 -9.98 -9.58
C GLN A 228 0.29 -9.89 -10.90
N SER A 229 0.82 -10.51 -11.94
CA SER A 229 0.21 -10.57 -13.29
C SER A 229 -1.05 -11.48 -13.31
N ASN A 230 -2.04 -11.24 -14.17
CA ASN A 230 -2.25 -10.05 -14.97
C ASN A 230 -2.53 -8.85 -14.07
N SER A 231 -2.02 -7.70 -14.44
CA SER A 231 -2.15 -6.50 -13.63
C SER A 231 -2.49 -5.27 -14.49
N VAL A 232 -3.30 -4.36 -13.95
CA VAL A 232 -3.67 -3.08 -14.53
C VAL A 232 -3.68 -2.03 -13.43
N CYS A 233 -3.18 -0.83 -13.73
CA CYS A 233 -3.17 0.29 -12.79
C CYS A 233 -3.68 1.56 -13.46
N TYR A 234 -4.59 2.25 -12.78
CA TYR A 234 -4.98 3.64 -13.06
C TYR A 234 -4.30 4.55 -12.04
N ALA A 235 -3.67 5.62 -12.50
CA ALA A 235 -3.02 6.60 -11.63
C ALA A 235 -3.50 8.01 -11.94
N LYS A 236 -3.60 8.85 -10.91
CA LYS A 236 -3.99 10.24 -10.99
C LYS A 236 -3.50 11.03 -9.78
N ASP A 237 -3.08 12.27 -10.04
CA ASP A 237 -2.71 13.23 -8.99
C ASP A 237 -1.66 12.70 -8.01
N GLY A 238 -0.67 11.96 -8.50
CA GLY A 238 0.42 11.43 -7.69
C GLY A 238 0.11 10.13 -6.94
N GLN A 239 -0.94 9.40 -7.31
CA GLN A 239 -1.30 8.13 -6.69
C GLN A 239 -1.93 7.13 -7.65
N ALA A 240 -1.75 5.84 -7.39
CA ALA A 240 -2.54 4.78 -7.98
C ALA A 240 -3.96 4.83 -7.39
N ILE A 241 -4.97 4.95 -8.25
CA ILE A 241 -6.38 5.08 -7.84
C ILE A 241 -7.20 3.80 -8.07
N GLY A 242 -6.66 2.86 -8.84
CA GLY A 242 -7.29 1.56 -9.05
C GLY A 242 -6.26 0.55 -9.55
N ILE A 243 -6.07 -0.53 -8.79
CA ILE A 243 -5.12 -1.59 -9.10
C ILE A 243 -5.87 -2.91 -9.20
N GLY A 244 -5.77 -3.56 -10.36
CA GLY A 244 -6.16 -4.95 -10.57
C GLY A 244 -4.93 -5.84 -10.52
N ALA A 245 -4.95 -6.90 -9.73
CA ALA A 245 -3.81 -7.80 -9.50
C ALA A 245 -4.21 -9.26 -9.61
N GLY A 246 -3.32 -10.11 -10.15
CA GLY A 246 -3.42 -11.56 -10.09
C GLY A 246 -4.61 -12.17 -10.81
N GLN A 247 -5.17 -11.48 -11.82
CA GLN A 247 -6.32 -11.98 -12.56
C GLN A 247 -5.90 -12.87 -13.74
N GLN A 248 -6.58 -13.98 -13.93
CA GLN A 248 -6.36 -14.88 -15.07
C GLN A 248 -6.76 -14.24 -16.41
N SER A 249 -7.80 -13.42 -16.41
CA SER A 249 -8.28 -12.69 -17.59
C SER A 249 -7.87 -11.21 -17.52
N ARG A 250 -7.25 -10.70 -18.59
CA ARG A 250 -6.91 -9.27 -18.68
C ARG A 250 -8.17 -8.38 -18.67
N VAL A 251 -9.26 -8.84 -19.28
CA VAL A 251 -10.53 -8.12 -19.27
C VAL A 251 -11.06 -7.99 -17.85
N HIS A 252 -11.05 -9.07 -17.07
CA HIS A 252 -11.47 -9.02 -15.66
C HIS A 252 -10.53 -8.12 -14.83
N CYS A 253 -9.23 -8.18 -15.10
CA CYS A 253 -8.26 -7.32 -14.43
C CYS A 253 -8.52 -5.83 -14.70
N THR A 254 -8.78 -5.48 -15.96
CA THR A 254 -9.11 -4.10 -16.36
C THR A 254 -10.40 -3.62 -15.69
N ARG A 255 -11.45 -4.46 -15.67
CA ARG A 255 -12.71 -4.13 -14.97
C ARG A 255 -12.50 -3.92 -13.48
N LEU A 256 -11.74 -4.81 -12.84
CA LEU A 256 -11.45 -4.68 -11.40
C LEU A 256 -10.73 -3.37 -11.09
N ALA A 257 -9.67 -3.06 -11.84
CA ALA A 257 -8.94 -1.80 -11.67
C ALA A 257 -9.83 -0.58 -11.96
N GLY A 258 -10.65 -0.64 -13.02
CA GLY A 258 -11.60 0.41 -13.38
C GLY A 258 -12.63 0.65 -12.29
N ASN A 259 -13.27 -0.38 -11.77
CA ASN A 259 -14.24 -0.26 -10.68
C ASN A 259 -13.64 0.42 -9.44
N LYS A 260 -12.39 0.10 -9.08
CA LYS A 260 -11.70 0.76 -7.96
C LYS A 260 -11.43 2.24 -8.25
N ALA A 261 -11.04 2.58 -9.48
CA ALA A 261 -10.85 3.96 -9.91
C ALA A 261 -12.18 4.73 -9.90
N ASP A 262 -13.28 4.13 -10.33
CA ASP A 262 -14.63 4.71 -10.27
C ASP A 262 -15.05 4.98 -8.83
N ILE A 263 -14.83 4.05 -7.90
CA ILE A 263 -15.10 4.23 -6.47
C ILE A 263 -14.29 5.42 -5.92
N TRP A 264 -13.01 5.53 -6.28
CA TRP A 264 -12.18 6.67 -5.86
C TRP A 264 -12.75 8.01 -6.34
N HIS A 265 -13.24 8.08 -7.60
CA HIS A 265 -13.90 9.28 -8.13
C HIS A 265 -15.25 9.54 -7.45
N LEU A 266 -16.09 8.52 -7.28
CA LEU A 266 -17.41 8.64 -6.67
C LEU A 266 -17.33 9.11 -5.21
N ARG A 267 -16.30 8.70 -4.47
CA ARG A 267 -16.04 9.18 -3.10
C ARG A 267 -15.82 10.69 -3.01
N GLN A 268 -15.50 11.36 -4.11
CA GLN A 268 -15.32 12.81 -4.20
C GLN A 268 -16.61 13.55 -4.56
N ALA A 269 -17.69 12.85 -4.84
CA ALA A 269 -18.97 13.46 -5.16
C ALA A 269 -19.53 14.24 -3.94
N PRO A 270 -20.13 15.43 -4.15
CA PRO A 270 -20.67 16.24 -3.05
C PRO A 270 -21.65 15.47 -2.15
N GLN A 271 -22.46 14.59 -2.70
CA GLN A 271 -23.42 13.75 -1.97
C GLN A 271 -22.68 12.83 -0.98
N VAL A 272 -21.59 12.22 -1.38
CA VAL A 272 -20.78 11.33 -0.55
C VAL A 272 -20.00 12.10 0.50
N LEU A 273 -19.39 13.22 0.11
CA LEU A 273 -18.62 14.08 1.02
C LEU A 273 -19.45 14.71 2.14
N ASN A 274 -20.76 14.85 1.94
CA ASN A 274 -21.68 15.46 2.89
C ASN A 274 -22.58 14.46 3.62
N LEU A 275 -22.26 13.15 3.56
CA LEU A 275 -22.99 12.14 4.35
C LEU A 275 -22.97 12.50 5.85
N PRO A 276 -24.14 12.46 6.52
CA PRO A 276 -24.29 12.95 7.90
C PRO A 276 -23.85 11.90 8.93
N PHE A 277 -22.54 11.68 9.05
CA PHE A 277 -22.00 10.78 10.07
C PHE A 277 -22.07 11.41 11.46
N LYS A 278 -22.45 10.60 12.45
CA LYS A 278 -22.32 10.98 13.85
C LYS A 278 -20.84 11.13 14.24
N PRO A 279 -20.49 12.01 15.18
CA PRO A 279 -19.08 12.27 15.55
C PRO A 279 -18.34 11.04 16.10
N ASP A 280 -19.04 10.11 16.74
CA ASP A 280 -18.53 8.90 17.38
C ASP A 280 -18.37 7.70 16.44
N VAL A 281 -18.83 7.80 15.18
CA VAL A 281 -18.67 6.73 14.20
C VAL A 281 -17.20 6.54 13.86
N ARG A 282 -16.71 5.33 14.07
CA ARG A 282 -15.32 4.99 13.79
C ARG A 282 -15.01 5.07 12.30
N ARG A 283 -13.76 5.36 11.98
CA ARG A 283 -13.31 5.55 10.59
C ARG A 283 -13.60 4.32 9.68
N PRO A 284 -13.35 3.07 10.08
CA PRO A 284 -13.69 1.91 9.26
C PRO A 284 -15.20 1.79 8.98
N ASP A 285 -16.03 2.15 9.96
CA ASP A 285 -17.49 2.08 9.81
C ASP A 285 -18.00 3.15 8.83
N ARG A 286 -17.38 4.35 8.83
CA ARG A 286 -17.64 5.39 7.83
C ARG A 286 -17.25 4.92 6.42
N ASP A 287 -16.07 4.32 6.28
CA ASP A 287 -15.59 3.82 5.00
C ASP A 287 -16.51 2.74 4.44
N ASN A 288 -16.95 1.80 5.27
CA ASN A 288 -17.92 0.77 4.87
C ASN A 288 -19.26 1.37 4.46
N ALA A 289 -19.78 2.33 5.22
CA ALA A 289 -21.05 2.99 4.87
C ALA A 289 -20.96 3.75 3.55
N ILE A 290 -19.82 4.41 3.28
CA ILE A 290 -19.58 5.09 2.01
C ILE A 290 -19.54 4.08 0.85
N ASP A 291 -18.84 2.96 1.00
CA ASP A 291 -18.74 1.94 -0.05
C ASP A 291 -20.09 1.32 -0.36
N VAL A 292 -20.89 1.00 0.65
CA VAL A 292 -22.26 0.53 0.49
C VAL A 292 -23.13 1.57 -0.24
N TYR A 293 -22.99 2.85 0.14
CA TYR A 293 -23.74 3.94 -0.49
C TYR A 293 -23.39 4.12 -1.99
N ILE A 294 -22.11 3.93 -2.35
CA ILE A 294 -21.62 4.07 -3.73
C ILE A 294 -21.97 2.86 -4.57
N SER A 295 -22.00 1.65 -4.00
CA SER A 295 -22.14 0.38 -4.73
C SER A 295 -23.56 0.01 -5.11
N ASP A 296 -24.58 0.87 -4.86
CA ASP A 296 -26.00 0.56 -4.99
C ASP A 296 -26.49 -0.62 -4.12
N GLU A 297 -25.64 -1.20 -3.30
CA GLU A 297 -26.03 -2.26 -2.37
C GLU A 297 -26.98 -1.77 -1.26
N TYR A 298 -27.13 -0.44 -1.14
CA TYR A 298 -28.09 0.17 -0.21
C TYR A 298 -29.55 -0.23 -0.49
N MET A 299 -29.88 -0.57 -1.73
CA MET A 299 -31.22 -1.06 -2.09
C MET A 299 -31.54 -2.41 -1.42
N ASP A 300 -30.51 -3.18 -1.06
CA ASP A 300 -30.64 -4.45 -0.33
C ASP A 300 -30.51 -4.29 1.19
N LEU A 301 -30.13 -3.11 1.70
CA LEU A 301 -29.87 -2.88 3.12
C LEU A 301 -31.16 -2.94 3.96
N ASP A 302 -32.30 -2.57 3.42
CA ASP A 302 -33.60 -2.67 4.11
C ASP A 302 -33.95 -4.12 4.48
N ARG A 303 -33.39 -5.09 3.76
CA ARG A 303 -33.53 -6.53 4.04
C ARG A 303 -32.43 -7.09 4.95
N LYS A 304 -31.28 -6.41 5.03
CA LYS A 304 -30.07 -6.89 5.76
C LYS A 304 -29.77 -6.09 7.03
N SER A 305 -30.34 -4.90 7.22
CA SER A 305 -30.07 -4.04 8.37
C SER A 305 -30.35 -4.70 9.72
N THR A 306 -31.28 -5.65 9.78
CA THR A 306 -31.53 -6.50 10.96
C THR A 306 -30.46 -7.56 11.21
N ARG A 307 -29.62 -7.90 10.21
CA ARG A 307 -28.55 -8.89 10.36
C ARG A 307 -27.18 -8.30 10.72
N LEU A 308 -26.90 -7.05 10.34
CA LEU A 308 -25.64 -6.38 10.70
C LEU A 308 -25.54 -5.99 12.18
N ASN A 309 -26.70 -5.87 12.88
CA ASN A 309 -26.73 -5.61 14.32
C ASN A 309 -26.56 -6.86 15.19
N SER A 310 -26.57 -8.05 14.64
CA SER A 310 -26.53 -9.30 15.43
C SER A 310 -25.17 -10.03 15.42
N SER A 311 -24.17 -9.50 14.72
CA SER A 311 -22.84 -10.15 14.62
C SER A 311 -21.72 -9.46 15.41
N HIS A 312 -22.05 -8.50 16.29
CA HIS A 312 -21.11 -7.82 17.16
C HIS A 312 -21.59 -7.79 18.61
N THR A 313 -21.94 -8.95 19.14
CA THR A 313 -21.96 -9.19 20.60
C THR A 313 -20.83 -10.12 20.97
#